data_5f2feacdbdd984d0588781b75e0ef1ec
#
_entry.id   5f2feacdbdd984d0588781b75e0ef1ec
#
_cell.length_a   1.000
_cell.length_b   1.000
_cell.length_c   1.000
_cell.angle_alpha   90.00
_cell.angle_beta   90.00
_cell.angle_gamma   90.00
#
_symmetry.space_group_name_H-M   'P 1'
#
loop_
_entity.id
_entity.type
_entity.pdbx_description
1 polymer ?
#
loop_
_entity_poly.entity_id
_entity_poly.type
_entity_poly.pdbx_seq_one_letter_code
_entity_poly.pdbx_strand_id
1 'polypeptide(L)'
;MKRPSLFFSLLILCSLSQFLRAQQPHIPLAGAEKKIGNKVGKNLIYNVLKRSEDSLLCSLADTPSRWDIQVIYTPVKKSGKRPSQFRDHHFNVDPDRYHYPASTVKFPIAILALQRLRELSIAGLDRNSTLITEKDRPLQTEVYNDPTSPDGRPTIAHYIKKILLVSDNDAYNRLYEWLGQDYINESLHRLGYSNTAILHRLSLPLSTEENRYANPVLFFDSVGRLLYKQDGTQAQYRPRPWSVKMGKGYMSRGMLVEEPFDFSFKNRLPLTDLHHMVRQIMFPSSVPSKRRFLLTEEDLLFLRDYMSRLPSQSDYPSYDSTEVGDNYVKFLYYGSAPGKPD
;
A
#
# COMPACT_ATOMS: atom_id res chain seq x y z
N MET A 1 -16.11 13.92 -40.14
CA MET A 1 -15.93 12.63 -39.47
C MET A 1 -15.37 12.88 -38.07
N LYS A 2 -16.20 12.79 -37.06
CA LYS A 2 -15.84 13.08 -35.65
C LYS A 2 -15.36 11.77 -35.00
N ARG A 3 -14.17 11.78 -34.39
CA ARG A 3 -13.62 10.67 -33.60
C ARG A 3 -14.30 10.68 -32.22
N PRO A 4 -14.67 9.51 -31.66
CA PRO A 4 -15.15 9.45 -30.28
C PRO A 4 -13.96 9.50 -29.31
N SER A 5 -14.05 10.40 -28.33
CA SER A 5 -13.13 10.51 -27.21
C SER A 5 -13.35 9.39 -26.20
N LEU A 6 -12.25 8.80 -25.73
CA LEU A 6 -12.23 7.82 -24.66
C LEU A 6 -12.64 8.49 -23.33
N PHE A 7 -13.82 8.15 -22.84
CA PHE A 7 -14.25 8.36 -21.46
C PHE A 7 -14.17 7.02 -20.72
N PHE A 8 -13.06 6.70 -20.08
CA PHE A 8 -12.97 5.46 -19.30
C PHE A 8 -12.20 5.57 -17.94
N SER A 9 -11.92 6.79 -17.45
CA SER A 9 -11.17 6.94 -16.22
C SER A 9 -11.92 7.59 -15.05
N LEU A 10 -13.18 7.99 -15.20
CA LEU A 10 -13.88 8.79 -14.20
C LEU A 10 -14.88 8.01 -13.31
N LEU A 11 -15.06 6.73 -13.52
CA LEU A 11 -16.13 5.96 -12.83
C LEU A 11 -15.72 5.30 -11.52
N ILE A 12 -14.45 5.31 -11.13
CA ILE A 12 -13.98 4.64 -9.89
C ILE A 12 -13.96 5.60 -8.69
N LEU A 13 -13.86 6.91 -8.88
CA LEU A 13 -13.92 7.87 -7.76
C LEU A 13 -15.36 8.19 -7.29
N CYS A 14 -16.36 8.09 -8.17
CA CYS A 14 -17.76 8.31 -7.79
C CYS A 14 -18.36 7.16 -6.96
N SER A 15 -17.82 5.95 -7.03
CA SER A 15 -18.35 4.83 -6.24
C SER A 15 -17.98 4.91 -4.75
N LEU A 16 -16.88 5.58 -4.39
CA LEU A 16 -16.54 5.78 -2.97
C LEU A 16 -17.43 6.80 -2.26
N SER A 17 -17.92 7.81 -2.97
CA SER A 17 -18.83 8.81 -2.38
C SER A 17 -20.27 8.32 -2.18
N GLN A 18 -20.69 7.29 -2.91
CA GLN A 18 -22.00 6.67 -2.71
C GLN A 18 -22.01 5.61 -1.61
N PHE A 19 -20.84 5.06 -1.23
CA PHE A 19 -20.71 4.16 -0.07
C PHE A 19 -20.96 4.87 1.27
N LEU A 20 -20.85 6.19 1.31
CA LEU A 20 -21.09 6.99 2.53
C LEU A 20 -22.56 7.21 2.89
N ARG A 21 -23.53 6.78 2.07
CA ARG A 21 -24.98 6.97 2.34
C ARG A 21 -25.76 5.74 2.80
N ALA A 22 -25.15 4.58 2.90
CA ALA A 22 -25.83 3.41 3.48
C ALA A 22 -25.63 3.40 5.00
N GLN A 23 -26.44 4.15 5.73
CA GLN A 23 -26.60 3.98 7.17
C GLN A 23 -27.12 2.57 7.45
N GLN A 24 -26.27 1.70 8.03
CA GLN A 24 -26.75 0.44 8.59
C GLN A 24 -25.97 0.06 9.86
N PRO A 25 -26.64 -0.42 10.90
CA PRO A 25 -25.99 -0.78 12.15
C PRO A 25 -25.12 -2.04 11.98
N HIS A 26 -23.88 -1.97 12.45
CA HIS A 26 -23.01 -3.12 12.62
C HIS A 26 -23.69 -4.13 13.54
N ILE A 27 -23.82 -5.38 13.08
CA ILE A 27 -24.05 -6.51 13.98
C ILE A 27 -22.68 -6.92 14.49
N PRO A 28 -22.43 -6.88 15.82
CA PRO A 28 -21.17 -7.36 16.36
C PRO A 28 -21.01 -8.85 16.04
N LEU A 29 -19.89 -9.25 15.48
CA LEU A 29 -19.47 -10.64 15.46
C LEU A 29 -19.30 -11.06 16.93
N ALA A 30 -20.14 -11.97 17.40
CA ALA A 30 -20.03 -12.58 18.71
C ALA A 30 -18.73 -13.39 18.78
N GLY A 31 -17.70 -12.84 19.40
CA GLY A 31 -16.40 -13.47 19.59
C GLY A 31 -15.54 -12.63 20.49
N ALA A 32 -15.56 -12.96 21.80
CA ALA A 32 -14.59 -12.59 22.83
C ALA A 32 -14.03 -11.16 22.79
N GLU A 33 -14.74 -10.23 23.41
CA GLU A 33 -14.16 -8.98 23.90
C GLU A 33 -13.01 -9.27 24.87
N LYS A 34 -11.78 -9.41 24.36
CA LYS A 34 -10.61 -9.14 25.16
C LYS A 34 -10.57 -7.64 25.39
N LYS A 35 -11.15 -7.20 26.50
CA LYS A 35 -10.99 -5.83 27.03
C LYS A 35 -9.51 -5.57 27.24
N ILE A 36 -8.82 -5.02 26.23
CA ILE A 36 -7.63 -4.23 26.49
C ILE A 36 -8.15 -2.99 27.21
N GLY A 37 -7.98 -2.98 28.54
CA GLY A 37 -8.52 -1.96 29.42
C GLY A 37 -7.91 -0.59 29.15
N ASN A 38 -8.37 0.08 28.12
CA ASN A 38 -8.21 1.52 27.96
C ASN A 38 -9.15 2.22 28.92
N LYS A 39 -8.64 2.63 30.08
CA LYS A 39 -9.32 3.60 30.92
C LYS A 39 -9.49 4.86 30.06
N VAL A 40 -10.71 5.06 29.55
CA VAL A 40 -11.11 6.10 28.59
C VAL A 40 -10.55 7.49 28.95
N GLY A 41 -10.38 7.83 30.22
CA GLY A 41 -9.84 9.12 30.66
C GLY A 41 -8.33 9.34 30.50
N LYS A 42 -7.55 8.37 30.02
CA LYS A 42 -6.07 8.49 29.86
C LYS A 42 -5.58 8.38 28.41
N ASN A 43 -6.46 8.19 27.43
CA ASN A 43 -6.07 8.04 26.04
C ASN A 43 -5.90 9.42 25.39
N LEU A 44 -4.67 9.75 24.96
CA LEU A 44 -4.34 11.03 24.34
C LEU A 44 -5.22 11.33 23.12
N ILE A 45 -5.38 10.36 22.24
CA ILE A 45 -6.11 10.52 20.97
C ILE A 45 -7.61 10.75 21.24
N TYR A 46 -8.20 9.97 22.15
CA TYR A 46 -9.56 10.20 22.61
C TYR A 46 -9.77 11.62 23.12
N ASN A 47 -8.87 12.09 23.98
CA ASN A 47 -8.96 13.43 24.56
C ASN A 47 -8.82 14.55 23.51
N VAL A 48 -7.96 14.35 22.50
CA VAL A 48 -7.82 15.30 21.38
C VAL A 48 -9.11 15.34 20.55
N LEU A 49 -9.66 14.19 20.19
CA LEU A 49 -10.92 14.10 19.43
C LEU A 49 -12.09 14.74 20.20
N LYS A 50 -12.19 14.49 21.52
CA LYS A 50 -13.28 15.04 22.37
C LYS A 50 -13.19 16.54 22.61
N ARG A 51 -12.02 17.15 22.43
CA ARG A 51 -11.82 18.60 22.55
C ARG A 51 -11.99 19.34 21.23
N SER A 52 -12.24 18.61 20.16
CA SER A 52 -12.52 19.24 18.86
C SER A 52 -13.85 19.99 18.91
N GLU A 53 -13.91 21.13 18.23
CA GLU A 53 -15.17 21.86 17.98
C GLU A 53 -16.04 21.17 16.92
N ASP A 54 -15.44 20.25 16.15
CA ASP A 54 -16.13 19.43 15.16
C ASP A 54 -16.91 18.29 15.84
N SER A 55 -18.23 18.34 15.74
CA SER A 55 -19.15 17.36 16.33
C SER A 55 -18.95 15.96 15.77
N LEU A 56 -18.52 15.83 14.49
CA LEU A 56 -18.21 14.54 13.87
C LEU A 56 -17.01 13.91 14.57
N LEU A 57 -15.91 14.66 14.77
CA LEU A 57 -14.72 14.15 15.47
C LEU A 57 -15.06 13.73 16.91
N CYS A 58 -15.92 14.49 17.60
CA CYS A 58 -16.40 14.09 18.93
C CYS A 58 -17.17 12.75 18.87
N SER A 59 -18.05 12.57 17.89
CA SER A 59 -18.83 11.35 17.74
C SER A 59 -17.96 10.13 17.39
N LEU A 60 -16.90 10.34 16.59
CA LEU A 60 -15.93 9.29 16.27
C LEU A 60 -15.17 8.78 17.51
N ALA A 61 -14.91 9.67 18.46
CA ALA A 61 -14.29 9.29 19.72
C ALA A 61 -15.16 8.36 20.56
N ASP A 62 -16.46 8.60 20.58
CA ASP A 62 -17.42 7.83 21.40
C ASP A 62 -17.78 6.48 20.78
N THR A 63 -17.77 6.36 19.46
CA THR A 63 -18.19 5.17 18.74
C THR A 63 -17.18 4.72 17.66
N PRO A 64 -15.89 4.53 18.00
CA PRO A 64 -14.83 4.26 17.01
C PRO A 64 -15.05 2.95 16.25
N SER A 65 -15.63 1.93 16.90
CA SER A 65 -15.92 0.64 16.27
C SER A 65 -17.06 0.72 15.24
N ARG A 66 -17.98 1.68 15.39
CA ARG A 66 -19.05 1.91 14.39
C ARG A 66 -18.47 2.37 13.05
N TRP A 67 -17.38 3.14 13.10
CA TRP A 67 -16.71 3.73 11.95
C TRP A 67 -15.47 2.96 11.53
N ASP A 68 -15.17 1.90 12.25
CA ASP A 68 -13.96 1.06 12.06
C ASP A 68 -12.65 1.86 12.05
N ILE A 69 -12.58 2.90 12.90
CA ILE A 69 -11.44 3.79 12.99
C ILE A 69 -10.39 3.20 13.92
N GLN A 70 -9.15 3.17 13.43
CA GLN A 70 -7.96 2.87 14.21
C GLN A 70 -6.94 3.99 14.02
N VAL A 71 -6.29 4.42 15.09
CA VAL A 71 -5.26 5.48 15.03
C VAL A 71 -4.05 5.08 15.86
N ILE A 72 -2.87 5.24 15.26
CA ILE A 72 -1.59 5.20 15.97
C ILE A 72 -0.93 6.56 15.81
N TYR A 73 -0.62 7.22 16.93
CA TYR A 73 0.12 8.47 16.96
C TYR A 73 1.44 8.30 17.69
N THR A 74 2.54 8.67 17.05
CA THR A 74 3.88 8.52 17.58
C THR A 74 4.62 9.85 17.51
N PRO A 75 4.62 10.66 18.60
CA PRO A 75 5.47 11.84 18.68
C PRO A 75 6.94 11.43 18.67
N VAL A 76 7.70 12.05 17.77
CA VAL A 76 9.14 11.81 17.65
C VAL A 76 9.89 12.93 18.37
N LYS A 77 10.55 12.60 19.48
CA LYS A 77 11.42 13.55 20.19
C LYS A 77 12.85 13.40 19.71
N LYS A 78 13.39 14.46 19.09
CA LYS A 78 14.83 14.56 18.86
C LYS A 78 15.53 14.81 20.21
N SER A 79 16.52 13.99 20.54
CA SER A 79 17.25 14.06 21.80
C SER A 79 18.74 14.39 21.59
N GLY A 80 19.04 15.44 20.82
CA GLY A 80 20.41 15.83 20.48
C GLY A 80 21.16 14.70 19.78
N LYS A 81 22.27 14.23 20.38
CA LYS A 81 23.07 13.10 19.86
C LYS A 81 22.50 11.71 20.21
N ARG A 82 21.45 11.63 21.01
CA ARG A 82 20.82 10.36 21.41
C ARG A 82 19.84 9.88 20.31
N PRO A 83 19.59 8.57 20.21
CA PRO A 83 18.54 8.06 19.33
C PRO A 83 17.18 8.71 19.62
N SER A 84 16.40 8.95 18.59
CA SER A 84 15.04 9.47 18.74
C SER A 84 14.21 8.55 19.64
N GLN A 85 13.43 9.15 20.54
CA GLN A 85 12.52 8.41 21.40
C GLN A 85 11.15 8.34 20.75
N PHE A 86 10.54 7.17 20.78
CA PHE A 86 9.23 6.87 20.21
C PHE A 86 8.32 6.40 21.35
N ARG A 87 7.12 6.99 21.39
CA ARG A 87 6.07 6.56 22.30
C ARG A 87 4.77 6.47 21.52
N ASP A 88 4.35 5.24 21.24
CA ASP A 88 3.13 5.00 20.48
C ASP A 88 1.90 5.22 21.36
N HIS A 89 0.94 5.99 20.87
CA HIS A 89 -0.39 6.17 21.44
C HIS A 89 -1.38 5.49 20.51
N HIS A 90 -2.17 4.58 21.03
CA HIS A 90 -3.11 3.75 20.29
C HIS A 90 -4.55 4.14 20.62
N PHE A 91 -5.39 4.26 19.61
CA PHE A 91 -6.83 4.46 19.76
C PHE A 91 -7.57 3.42 18.91
N ASN A 92 -8.36 2.57 19.57
CA ASN A 92 -9.14 1.48 18.97
C ASN A 92 -8.31 0.52 18.07
N VAL A 93 -7.01 0.41 18.29
CA VAL A 93 -6.11 -0.43 17.48
C VAL A 93 -6.29 -1.89 17.86
N ASP A 94 -6.57 -2.71 16.85
CA ASP A 94 -6.70 -4.16 16.96
C ASP A 94 -6.02 -4.82 15.75
N PRO A 95 -4.83 -5.41 15.92
CA PRO A 95 -4.09 -6.03 14.82
C PRO A 95 -4.76 -7.31 14.28
N ASP A 96 -5.69 -7.89 15.04
CA ASP A 96 -6.42 -9.10 14.62
C ASP A 96 -7.71 -8.75 13.87
N ARG A 97 -8.21 -7.53 14.02
CA ARG A 97 -9.38 -7.07 13.26
C ARG A 97 -9.00 -6.92 11.79
N TYR A 98 -9.75 -7.58 10.93
CA TYR A 98 -9.55 -7.41 9.50
C TYR A 98 -9.98 -6.00 9.05
N HIS A 99 -9.11 -5.36 8.31
CA HIS A 99 -9.38 -4.15 7.57
C HIS A 99 -8.83 -4.31 6.16
N TYR A 100 -9.64 -4.05 5.14
CA TYR A 100 -9.16 -4.18 3.76
C TYR A 100 -8.16 -3.05 3.46
N PRO A 101 -6.89 -3.39 3.20
CA PRO A 101 -5.82 -2.40 3.13
C PRO A 101 -5.84 -1.55 1.86
N ALA A 102 -6.61 -1.93 0.85
CA ALA A 102 -6.68 -1.25 -0.44
C ALA A 102 -5.25 -0.93 -0.97
N SER A 103 -5.00 0.34 -1.33
CA SER A 103 -3.72 0.78 -1.89
C SER A 103 -2.56 0.84 -0.90
N THR A 104 -2.78 0.67 0.40
CA THR A 104 -1.66 0.70 1.37
C THR A 104 -0.69 -0.46 1.19
N VAL A 105 -1.11 -1.58 0.58
CA VAL A 105 -0.24 -2.71 0.22
C VAL A 105 0.85 -2.35 -0.80
N LYS A 106 0.72 -1.24 -1.50
CA LYS A 106 1.70 -0.77 -2.48
C LYS A 106 3.01 -0.36 -1.82
N PHE A 107 2.93 0.15 -0.60
CA PHE A 107 4.12 0.58 0.14
C PHE A 107 5.08 -0.57 0.45
N PRO A 108 4.67 -1.68 1.09
CA PRO A 108 5.57 -2.81 1.27
C PRO A 108 6.07 -3.41 -0.05
N ILE A 109 5.30 -3.41 -1.13
CA ILE A 109 5.76 -3.89 -2.44
C ILE A 109 6.88 -3.00 -3.00
N ALA A 110 6.77 -1.68 -2.89
CA ALA A 110 7.83 -0.75 -3.29
C ALA A 110 9.14 -0.99 -2.50
N ILE A 111 9.03 -1.23 -1.19
CA ILE A 111 10.18 -1.54 -0.33
C ILE A 111 10.81 -2.88 -0.72
N LEU A 112 9.99 -3.93 -0.87
CA LEU A 112 10.47 -5.26 -1.19
C LEU A 112 11.11 -5.35 -2.58
N ALA A 113 10.69 -4.52 -3.53
CA ALA A 113 11.32 -4.44 -4.84
C ALA A 113 12.78 -3.94 -4.73
N LEU A 114 13.04 -2.92 -3.92
CA LEU A 114 14.42 -2.49 -3.65
C LEU A 114 15.22 -3.53 -2.87
N GLN A 115 14.62 -4.14 -1.85
CA GLN A 115 15.26 -5.23 -1.10
C GLN A 115 15.65 -6.39 -2.02
N ARG A 116 14.76 -6.81 -2.93
CA ARG A 116 15.03 -7.92 -3.86
C ARG A 116 16.24 -7.66 -4.75
N LEU A 117 16.41 -6.42 -5.24
CA LEU A 117 17.62 -6.03 -5.98
C LEU A 117 18.90 -6.24 -5.16
N ARG A 118 18.87 -5.86 -3.87
CA ARG A 118 20.04 -6.04 -2.97
C ARG A 118 20.33 -7.52 -2.70
N GLU A 119 19.28 -8.33 -2.52
CA GLU A 119 19.43 -9.77 -2.30
C GLU A 119 19.98 -10.49 -3.55
N LEU A 120 19.53 -10.09 -4.75
CA LEU A 120 20.05 -10.65 -6.00
C LEU A 120 21.55 -10.35 -6.20
N SER A 121 22.01 -9.17 -5.77
CA SER A 121 23.43 -8.78 -5.78
C SER A 121 24.13 -9.00 -7.14
N ILE A 122 23.42 -8.76 -8.24
CA ILE A 122 23.93 -8.92 -9.61
C ILE A 122 24.63 -7.63 -10.03
N ALA A 123 25.86 -7.76 -10.55
CA ALA A 123 26.62 -6.61 -11.00
C ALA A 123 25.93 -5.85 -12.14
N GLY A 124 25.72 -4.54 -11.95
CA GLY A 124 25.04 -3.67 -12.90
C GLY A 124 23.51 -3.68 -12.81
N LEU A 125 22.92 -4.57 -12.02
CA LEU A 125 21.48 -4.59 -11.78
C LEU A 125 21.12 -3.61 -10.66
N ASP A 126 20.32 -2.61 -10.98
CA ASP A 126 19.83 -1.62 -10.03
C ASP A 126 18.36 -1.21 -10.30
N ARG A 127 17.86 -0.26 -9.53
CA ARG A 127 16.48 0.23 -9.67
C ARG A 127 16.18 0.95 -11.00
N ASN A 128 17.21 1.35 -11.75
CA ASN A 128 17.09 2.03 -13.04
C ASN A 128 17.31 1.08 -14.23
N SER A 129 17.64 -0.19 -13.98
CA SER A 129 17.70 -1.21 -15.02
C SER A 129 16.33 -1.39 -15.65
N THR A 130 16.28 -1.57 -16.98
CA THR A 130 15.02 -1.78 -17.71
C THR A 130 14.39 -3.08 -17.27
N LEU A 131 13.16 -3.04 -16.79
CA LEU A 131 12.37 -4.21 -16.39
C LEU A 131 11.32 -4.53 -17.45
N ILE A 132 11.56 -5.50 -18.27
CA ILE A 132 10.57 -6.03 -19.20
C ILE A 132 9.74 -7.09 -18.49
N THR A 133 8.43 -6.95 -18.55
CA THR A 133 7.48 -7.95 -18.06
C THR A 133 6.97 -8.72 -19.26
N GLU A 134 7.17 -10.03 -19.30
CA GLU A 134 6.63 -10.92 -20.30
C GLU A 134 5.36 -11.62 -19.81
N LYS A 135 4.77 -12.46 -20.64
CA LYS A 135 3.64 -13.33 -20.30
C LYS A 135 3.90 -14.75 -20.75
N ASP A 136 3.47 -15.72 -19.98
CA ASP A 136 3.44 -17.14 -20.34
C ASP A 136 2.06 -17.78 -20.10
N ARG A 137 1.06 -16.96 -19.74
CA ARG A 137 -0.32 -17.38 -19.46
C ARG A 137 -1.36 -16.42 -20.06
N PRO A 138 -2.58 -16.87 -20.39
CA PRO A 138 -3.59 -16.07 -21.10
C PRO A 138 -4.03 -14.79 -20.42
N LEU A 139 -4.06 -14.75 -19.07
CA LEU A 139 -4.54 -13.58 -18.30
C LEU A 139 -3.41 -12.66 -17.83
N GLN A 140 -2.18 -12.99 -18.15
CA GLN A 140 -1.05 -12.11 -17.92
C GLN A 140 -0.91 -11.08 -19.04
N THR A 141 -0.34 -9.94 -18.72
CA THR A 141 -0.04 -8.88 -19.70
C THR A 141 1.46 -8.60 -19.73
N GLU A 142 1.98 -8.39 -20.95
CA GLU A 142 3.37 -7.95 -21.16
C GLU A 142 3.51 -6.43 -21.06
N VAL A 143 4.72 -5.96 -20.69
CA VAL A 143 5.11 -4.55 -20.75
C VAL A 143 6.55 -4.45 -21.25
N TYR A 144 6.72 -3.79 -22.39
CA TYR A 144 8.02 -3.54 -23.02
C TYR A 144 8.47 -2.08 -22.93
N ASN A 145 7.54 -1.16 -22.72
CA ASN A 145 7.81 0.28 -22.60
C ASN A 145 6.86 0.93 -21.60
N ASP A 146 7.26 2.09 -21.09
CA ASP A 146 6.41 2.99 -20.29
C ASP A 146 6.58 4.42 -20.83
N PRO A 147 5.61 4.95 -21.60
CA PRO A 147 5.70 6.27 -22.22
C PRO A 147 5.75 7.42 -21.20
N THR A 148 5.47 7.16 -19.93
CA THR A 148 5.55 8.15 -18.85
C THR A 148 6.96 8.26 -18.24
N SER A 149 7.89 7.38 -18.62
CA SER A 149 9.29 7.48 -18.24
C SER A 149 10.07 8.40 -19.19
N PRO A 150 11.21 8.97 -18.76
CA PRO A 150 11.96 9.95 -19.58
C PRO A 150 12.50 9.38 -20.89
N ASP A 151 12.72 8.08 -20.95
CA ASP A 151 13.33 7.39 -22.10
C ASP A 151 12.49 6.20 -22.59
N GLY A 152 11.22 6.13 -22.18
CA GLY A 152 10.30 5.06 -22.56
C GLY A 152 10.57 3.73 -21.88
N ARG A 153 11.59 3.60 -21.02
CA ARG A 153 11.95 2.36 -20.37
C ARG A 153 11.18 2.14 -19.07
N PRO A 154 10.49 1.01 -18.88
CA PRO A 154 9.94 0.63 -17.59
C PRO A 154 11.07 0.25 -16.63
N THR A 155 11.06 0.80 -15.42
CA THR A 155 12.08 0.52 -14.39
C THR A 155 11.43 0.41 -13.02
N ILE A 156 12.10 -0.28 -12.08
CA ILE A 156 11.63 -0.36 -10.68
C ILE A 156 11.52 1.05 -10.08
N ALA A 157 12.49 1.93 -10.32
CA ALA A 157 12.44 3.30 -9.82
C ALA A 157 11.21 4.04 -10.34
N HIS A 158 10.90 3.91 -11.64
CA HIS A 158 9.74 4.56 -12.23
C HIS A 158 8.42 4.04 -11.65
N TYR A 159 8.28 2.73 -11.49
CA TYR A 159 7.10 2.12 -10.85
C TYR A 159 6.93 2.56 -9.39
N ILE A 160 8.02 2.65 -8.61
CA ILE A 160 7.96 3.15 -7.23
C ILE A 160 7.50 4.61 -7.18
N LYS A 161 7.97 5.47 -8.09
CA LYS A 161 7.50 6.85 -8.20
C LYS A 161 5.99 6.90 -8.45
N LYS A 162 5.48 6.18 -9.46
CA LYS A 162 4.04 6.09 -9.77
C LYS A 162 3.22 5.61 -8.57
N ILE A 163 3.72 4.61 -7.85
CA ILE A 163 3.09 4.10 -6.64
C ILE A 163 2.98 5.17 -5.56
N LEU A 164 4.08 5.85 -5.25
CA LEU A 164 4.14 6.78 -4.11
C LEU A 164 3.44 8.11 -4.41
N LEU A 165 3.50 8.61 -5.65
CA LEU A 165 2.89 9.87 -6.04
C LEU A 165 1.38 9.76 -6.27
N VAL A 166 0.93 8.80 -7.08
CA VAL A 166 -0.48 8.74 -7.51
C VAL A 166 -1.16 7.40 -7.21
N SER A 167 -0.48 6.50 -6.51
CA SER A 167 -1.04 5.19 -6.19
C SER A 167 -1.41 4.36 -7.42
N ASP A 168 -0.55 4.36 -8.42
CA ASP A 168 -0.76 3.65 -9.68
C ASP A 168 -0.92 2.14 -9.45
N ASN A 169 -1.98 1.56 -10.01
CA ASN A 169 -2.30 0.15 -9.85
C ASN A 169 -1.47 -0.74 -10.78
N ASP A 170 -1.19 -0.27 -12.00
CA ASP A 170 -0.38 -1.03 -12.95
C ASP A 170 1.07 -1.13 -12.46
N ALA A 171 1.66 -0.03 -12.02
CA ALA A 171 2.99 -0.02 -11.44
C ALA A 171 3.13 -0.98 -10.24
N TYR A 172 2.11 -1.03 -9.37
CA TYR A 172 2.06 -2.03 -8.31
C TYR A 172 2.00 -3.45 -8.87
N ASN A 173 1.16 -3.70 -9.86
CA ASN A 173 0.98 -5.04 -10.44
C ASN A 173 2.29 -5.53 -11.09
N ARG A 174 3.04 -4.67 -11.80
CA ARG A 174 4.35 -5.04 -12.38
C ARG A 174 5.35 -5.48 -11.31
N LEU A 175 5.43 -4.74 -10.19
CA LEU A 175 6.31 -5.14 -9.10
C LEU A 175 5.84 -6.41 -8.38
N TYR A 176 4.53 -6.57 -8.18
CA TYR A 176 3.94 -7.80 -7.63
C TYR A 176 4.23 -9.01 -8.51
N GLU A 177 4.11 -8.87 -9.83
CA GLU A 177 4.36 -9.92 -10.83
C GLU A 177 5.81 -10.38 -10.85
N TRP A 178 6.75 -9.46 -10.67
CA TRP A 178 8.16 -9.80 -10.52
C TRP A 178 8.47 -10.49 -9.20
N LEU A 179 7.98 -9.92 -8.09
CA LEU A 179 8.29 -10.43 -6.76
C LEU A 179 7.65 -11.80 -6.48
N GLY A 180 6.39 -11.98 -6.90
CA GLY A 180 5.60 -13.18 -6.62
C GLY A 180 5.16 -13.30 -5.16
N GLN A 181 4.07 -14.06 -4.92
CA GLN A 181 3.47 -14.20 -3.59
C GLN A 181 4.42 -14.82 -2.55
N ASP A 182 5.23 -15.81 -2.96
CA ASP A 182 6.15 -16.50 -2.05
C ASP A 182 7.15 -15.52 -1.47
N TYR A 183 7.90 -14.83 -2.34
CA TYR A 183 8.90 -13.88 -1.90
C TYR A 183 8.31 -12.75 -1.06
N ILE A 184 7.17 -12.19 -1.48
CA ILE A 184 6.51 -11.09 -0.77
C ILE A 184 6.17 -11.51 0.66
N ASN A 185 5.42 -12.60 0.82
CA ASN A 185 4.90 -12.98 2.12
C ASN A 185 5.96 -13.59 3.04
N GLU A 186 6.87 -14.40 2.51
CA GLU A 186 7.98 -14.96 3.28
C GLU A 186 8.93 -13.87 3.79
N SER A 187 9.24 -12.87 2.96
CA SER A 187 10.07 -11.75 3.37
C SER A 187 9.41 -10.92 4.47
N LEU A 188 8.13 -10.61 4.34
CA LEU A 188 7.38 -9.89 5.37
C LEU A 188 7.32 -10.69 6.68
N HIS A 189 7.02 -11.98 6.62
CA HIS A 189 6.94 -12.83 7.81
C HIS A 189 8.29 -12.98 8.51
N ARG A 190 9.38 -13.15 7.75
CA ARG A 190 10.75 -13.20 8.29
C ARG A 190 11.12 -11.91 9.04
N LEU A 191 10.61 -10.76 8.60
CA LEU A 191 10.80 -9.47 9.26
C LEU A 191 9.87 -9.25 10.46
N GLY A 192 8.93 -10.17 10.72
CA GLY A 192 8.01 -10.13 11.85
C GLY A 192 6.60 -9.64 11.54
N TYR A 193 6.27 -9.41 10.28
CA TYR A 193 4.94 -8.98 9.83
C TYR A 193 4.03 -10.19 9.52
N SER A 194 3.88 -11.08 10.50
CA SER A 194 3.19 -12.38 10.34
C SER A 194 1.68 -12.27 10.10
N ASN A 195 1.08 -11.13 10.45
CA ASN A 195 -0.34 -10.85 10.20
C ASN A 195 -0.59 -10.16 8.85
N THR A 196 0.46 -9.79 8.12
CA THR A 196 0.34 -9.24 6.76
C THR A 196 0.31 -10.38 5.75
N ALA A 197 -0.59 -10.28 4.76
CA ALA A 197 -0.64 -11.16 3.61
C ALA A 197 -1.01 -10.38 2.35
N ILE A 198 -0.17 -10.44 1.32
CA ILE A 198 -0.40 -9.79 0.03
C ILE A 198 -0.60 -10.88 -1.01
N LEU A 199 -1.84 -11.02 -1.49
CA LEU A 199 -2.31 -12.21 -2.21
C LEU A 199 -2.76 -11.93 -3.64
N HIS A 200 -2.97 -10.66 -3.99
CA HIS A 200 -3.54 -10.37 -5.30
C HIS A 200 -3.10 -9.00 -5.86
N ARG A 201 -3.13 -8.93 -7.19
CA ARG A 201 -3.02 -7.69 -7.97
C ARG A 201 -4.18 -6.75 -7.65
N LEU A 202 -4.04 -5.49 -7.98
CA LEU A 202 -5.08 -4.47 -7.76
C LEU A 202 -5.77 -4.11 -9.08
N SER A 203 -7.07 -3.85 -9.00
CA SER A 203 -7.91 -3.42 -10.13
C SER A 203 -7.95 -4.40 -11.32
N LEU A 204 -7.63 -5.67 -11.09
CA LEU A 204 -7.77 -6.73 -12.08
C LEU A 204 -8.75 -7.80 -11.57
N PRO A 205 -9.70 -8.26 -12.41
CA PRO A 205 -10.70 -9.25 -12.02
C PRO A 205 -10.16 -10.68 -12.10
N LEU A 206 -9.00 -10.93 -11.48
CA LEU A 206 -8.34 -12.22 -11.47
C LEU A 206 -8.84 -13.07 -10.28
N SER A 207 -8.95 -14.37 -10.51
CA SER A 207 -9.25 -15.34 -9.45
C SER A 207 -8.10 -15.43 -8.42
N THR A 208 -8.38 -16.05 -7.28
CA THR A 208 -7.34 -16.36 -6.28
C THR A 208 -6.22 -17.20 -6.89
N GLU A 209 -6.57 -18.16 -7.75
CA GLU A 209 -5.59 -19.01 -8.42
C GLU A 209 -4.74 -18.23 -9.41
N GLU A 210 -5.32 -17.39 -10.27
CA GLU A 210 -4.58 -16.59 -11.24
C GLU A 210 -3.60 -15.62 -10.59
N ASN A 211 -3.95 -15.09 -9.42
CA ASN A 211 -3.05 -14.22 -8.66
C ASN A 211 -1.81 -14.92 -8.10
N ARG A 212 -1.75 -16.26 -8.12
CA ARG A 212 -0.61 -17.06 -7.67
C ARG A 212 0.51 -17.16 -8.71
N TYR A 213 0.23 -16.78 -9.95
CA TYR A 213 1.20 -16.88 -11.03
C TYR A 213 1.95 -15.55 -11.20
N ALA A 214 3.27 -15.60 -11.04
CA ALA A 214 4.19 -14.51 -11.35
C ALA A 214 4.54 -14.54 -12.83
N ASN A 215 4.76 -13.37 -13.42
CA ASN A 215 5.15 -13.24 -14.82
C ASN A 215 6.64 -13.55 -15.02
N PRO A 216 7.04 -14.03 -16.21
CA PRO A 216 8.45 -13.98 -16.60
C PRO A 216 8.91 -12.53 -16.69
N VAL A 217 10.16 -12.26 -16.28
CA VAL A 217 10.74 -10.91 -16.37
C VAL A 217 12.19 -10.95 -16.86
N LEU A 218 12.58 -9.87 -17.53
CA LEU A 218 13.94 -9.64 -18.01
C LEU A 218 14.43 -8.28 -17.55
N PHE A 219 15.68 -8.23 -17.09
CA PHE A 219 16.33 -6.98 -16.76
C PHE A 219 17.49 -6.70 -17.71
N PHE A 220 17.54 -5.47 -18.20
CA PHE A 220 18.60 -5.03 -19.11
C PHE A 220 19.31 -3.79 -18.54
N ASP A 221 20.59 -3.65 -18.88
CA ASP A 221 21.32 -2.41 -18.62
C ASP A 221 20.97 -1.31 -19.63
N SER A 222 21.62 -0.15 -19.50
CA SER A 222 21.36 1.03 -20.34
C SER A 222 21.76 0.84 -21.82
N VAL A 223 22.56 -0.17 -22.12
CA VAL A 223 23.01 -0.49 -23.50
C VAL A 223 22.30 -1.72 -24.07
N GLY A 224 21.29 -2.24 -23.38
CA GLY A 224 20.46 -3.36 -23.85
C GLY A 224 21.05 -4.75 -23.61
N ARG A 225 22.08 -4.88 -22.75
CA ARG A 225 22.61 -6.17 -22.37
C ARG A 225 21.74 -6.80 -21.28
N LEU A 226 21.38 -8.07 -21.44
CA LEU A 226 20.63 -8.83 -20.43
C LEU A 226 21.48 -8.99 -19.16
N LEU A 227 20.92 -8.56 -18.03
CA LEU A 227 21.52 -8.68 -16.70
C LEU A 227 20.93 -9.84 -15.90
N TYR A 228 19.61 -10.02 -15.99
CA TYR A 228 18.88 -11.03 -15.21
C TYR A 228 17.63 -11.48 -15.94
N LYS A 229 17.33 -12.76 -15.82
CA LYS A 229 16.08 -13.37 -16.30
C LYS A 229 15.46 -14.17 -15.16
N GLN A 230 14.14 -14.07 -15.01
CA GLN A 230 13.32 -14.90 -14.14
C GLN A 230 12.15 -15.45 -14.95
N ASP A 231 12.00 -16.78 -14.92
CA ASP A 231 10.84 -17.43 -15.55
C ASP A 231 9.57 -17.22 -14.70
N GLY A 232 8.40 -17.38 -15.32
CA GLY A 232 7.14 -17.37 -14.62
C GLY A 232 7.07 -18.47 -13.57
N THR A 233 6.44 -18.19 -12.43
CA THR A 233 6.35 -19.14 -11.32
C THR A 233 4.93 -19.21 -10.77
N GLN A 234 4.59 -20.36 -10.18
CA GLN A 234 3.36 -20.52 -9.41
C GLN A 234 3.70 -20.53 -7.92
N ALA A 235 3.12 -19.62 -7.17
CA ALA A 235 3.36 -19.50 -5.74
C ALA A 235 2.92 -20.75 -4.97
N GLN A 236 3.77 -21.17 -4.02
CA GLN A 236 3.50 -22.24 -3.08
C GLN A 236 2.97 -21.72 -1.75
N TYR A 237 3.11 -20.42 -1.49
CA TYR A 237 2.62 -19.78 -0.27
C TYR A 237 1.14 -20.11 -0.01
N ARG A 238 0.85 -20.42 1.23
CA ARG A 238 -0.51 -20.62 1.74
C ARG A 238 -0.74 -19.63 2.87
N PRO A 239 -1.65 -18.67 2.74
CA PRO A 239 -1.98 -17.77 3.83
C PRO A 239 -2.55 -18.55 5.01
N ARG A 240 -2.30 -18.04 6.22
CA ARG A 240 -3.00 -18.53 7.40
C ARG A 240 -4.51 -18.48 7.14
N PRO A 241 -5.25 -19.56 7.37
CA PRO A 241 -6.69 -19.54 7.12
C PRO A 241 -7.37 -18.56 8.09
N TRP A 242 -8.13 -17.66 7.53
CA TRP A 242 -9.11 -16.85 8.25
C TRP A 242 -10.39 -16.79 7.43
N SER A 243 -11.51 -16.69 8.11
CA SER A 243 -12.81 -16.50 7.49
C SER A 243 -13.29 -15.09 7.80
N VAL A 244 -13.38 -14.24 6.78
CA VAL A 244 -13.79 -12.86 6.92
C VAL A 244 -14.87 -12.54 5.90
N LYS A 245 -16.09 -12.37 6.37
CA LYS A 245 -17.21 -11.89 5.56
C LYS A 245 -17.71 -10.57 6.13
N MET A 246 -17.83 -9.54 5.29
CA MET A 246 -18.17 -8.18 5.72
C MET A 246 -19.27 -7.58 4.86
N GLY A 247 -20.04 -6.66 5.47
CA GLY A 247 -21.16 -5.99 4.82
C GLY A 247 -22.43 -6.85 4.80
N LYS A 248 -23.51 -6.28 4.27
CA LYS A 248 -24.79 -6.98 4.05
C LYS A 248 -24.99 -7.31 2.57
N GLY A 249 -24.28 -6.60 1.70
CA GLY A 249 -24.32 -6.79 0.26
C GLY A 249 -23.17 -6.06 -0.40
N TYR A 250 -22.93 -6.38 -1.67
CA TYR A 250 -21.93 -5.73 -2.50
C TYR A 250 -22.40 -5.62 -3.97
N MET A 251 -21.81 -4.66 -4.69
CA MET A 251 -22.09 -4.49 -6.12
C MET A 251 -21.19 -5.41 -6.95
N SER A 252 -21.79 -6.23 -7.81
CA SER A 252 -21.08 -7.07 -8.77
C SER A 252 -21.68 -6.87 -10.17
N ARG A 253 -20.88 -6.42 -11.12
CA ARG A 253 -21.29 -6.15 -12.52
C ARG A 253 -22.56 -5.28 -12.62
N GLY A 254 -22.68 -4.27 -11.73
CA GLY A 254 -23.83 -3.35 -11.69
C GLY A 254 -25.05 -3.89 -10.97
N MET A 255 -25.03 -5.11 -10.45
CA MET A 255 -26.12 -5.71 -9.67
C MET A 255 -25.75 -5.79 -8.19
N LEU A 256 -26.74 -5.57 -7.30
CA LEU A 256 -26.59 -5.77 -5.88
C LEU A 256 -26.69 -7.28 -5.57
N VAL A 257 -25.65 -7.79 -4.92
CA VAL A 257 -25.63 -9.14 -4.32
C VAL A 257 -25.89 -8.97 -2.83
N GLU A 258 -27.02 -9.49 -2.34
CA GLU A 258 -27.49 -9.31 -0.95
C GLU A 258 -26.90 -10.35 0.00
N GLU A 259 -25.57 -10.49 -0.02
CA GLU A 259 -24.81 -11.31 0.92
C GLU A 259 -23.49 -10.64 1.30
N PRO A 260 -22.89 -10.95 2.46
CA PRO A 260 -21.60 -10.41 2.84
C PRO A 260 -20.52 -10.76 1.83
N PHE A 261 -19.66 -9.77 1.50
CA PHE A 261 -18.50 -10.03 0.66
C PHE A 261 -17.43 -10.83 1.41
N ASP A 262 -16.87 -11.85 0.74
CA ASP A 262 -15.84 -12.70 1.31
C ASP A 262 -14.44 -12.10 1.09
N PHE A 263 -13.79 -11.70 2.19
CA PHE A 263 -12.43 -11.18 2.22
C PHE A 263 -11.38 -12.22 2.61
N SER A 264 -11.74 -13.49 2.76
CA SER A 264 -10.84 -14.53 3.28
C SER A 264 -9.57 -14.73 2.44
N PHE A 265 -9.63 -14.40 1.15
CA PHE A 265 -8.48 -14.47 0.23
C PHE A 265 -8.07 -13.11 -0.33
N LYS A 266 -8.41 -12.03 0.38
CA LYS A 266 -7.99 -10.69 0.02
C LYS A 266 -6.73 -10.26 0.76
N ASN A 267 -6.09 -9.20 0.26
CA ASN A 267 -4.93 -8.62 0.92
C ASN A 267 -5.24 -8.26 2.38
N ARG A 268 -4.26 -8.42 3.26
CA ARG A 268 -4.31 -8.02 4.66
C ARG A 268 -3.03 -7.27 5.03
N LEU A 269 -3.17 -6.12 5.64
CA LEU A 269 -2.07 -5.32 6.18
C LEU A 269 -2.58 -4.56 7.41
N PRO A 270 -2.34 -5.08 8.63
CA PRO A 270 -2.72 -4.38 9.85
C PRO A 270 -2.09 -3.01 9.97
N LEU A 271 -2.79 -2.07 10.59
CA LEU A 271 -2.27 -0.71 10.82
C LEU A 271 -0.95 -0.71 11.61
N THR A 272 -0.79 -1.65 12.56
CA THR A 272 0.45 -1.84 13.32
C THR A 272 1.63 -2.18 12.43
N ASP A 273 1.44 -3.06 11.45
CA ASP A 273 2.49 -3.49 10.53
C ASP A 273 2.86 -2.34 9.59
N LEU A 274 1.85 -1.66 9.01
CA LEU A 274 2.06 -0.48 8.17
C LEU A 274 2.82 0.63 8.92
N HIS A 275 2.40 0.94 10.16
CA HIS A 275 3.05 1.92 11.02
C HIS A 275 4.53 1.55 11.29
N HIS A 276 4.83 0.29 11.57
CA HIS A 276 6.19 -0.17 11.78
C HIS A 276 7.04 -0.09 10.50
N MET A 277 6.48 -0.37 9.34
CA MET A 277 7.17 -0.23 8.05
C MET A 277 7.51 1.24 7.78
N VAL A 278 6.56 2.17 7.96
CA VAL A 278 6.81 3.61 7.82
C VAL A 278 7.89 4.07 8.80
N ARG A 279 7.79 3.68 10.08
CA ARG A 279 8.80 4.00 11.10
C ARG A 279 10.18 3.47 10.73
N GLN A 280 10.25 2.28 10.14
CA GLN A 280 11.52 1.68 9.72
C GLN A 280 12.17 2.46 8.57
N ILE A 281 11.39 2.92 7.59
CA ILE A 281 11.90 3.74 6.49
C ILE A 281 12.35 5.11 6.98
N MET A 282 11.59 5.74 7.87
CA MET A 282 11.92 7.09 8.40
C MET A 282 13.04 7.05 9.44
N PHE A 283 13.11 6.02 10.26
CA PHE A 283 14.02 5.90 11.42
C PHE A 283 14.61 4.49 11.53
N PRO A 284 15.44 4.04 10.56
CA PRO A 284 15.91 2.64 10.49
C PRO A 284 16.66 2.20 11.76
N SER A 285 17.39 3.11 12.43
CA SER A 285 18.06 2.81 13.68
C SER A 285 17.13 2.49 14.86
N SER A 286 15.83 2.80 14.75
CA SER A 286 14.83 2.48 15.77
C SER A 286 14.42 1.01 15.79
N VAL A 287 14.83 0.23 14.80
CA VAL A 287 14.47 -1.19 14.62
C VAL A 287 15.73 -2.05 14.69
N PRO A 288 15.73 -3.18 15.40
CA PRO A 288 16.85 -4.11 15.44
C PRO A 288 17.27 -4.55 14.02
N SER A 289 18.57 -4.64 13.73
CA SER A 289 19.11 -4.92 12.39
C SER A 289 18.51 -6.19 11.75
N LYS A 290 18.29 -7.24 12.54
CA LYS A 290 17.71 -8.52 12.08
C LYS A 290 16.25 -8.39 11.58
N ARG A 291 15.56 -7.29 11.89
CA ARG A 291 14.18 -7.01 11.49
C ARG A 291 14.08 -5.85 10.50
N ARG A 292 15.22 -5.38 9.96
CA ARG A 292 15.23 -4.30 8.97
C ARG A 292 15.11 -4.86 7.57
N PHE A 293 14.43 -4.11 6.72
CA PHE A 293 14.53 -4.32 5.28
C PHE A 293 15.98 -4.13 4.83
N LEU A 294 16.45 -4.95 3.91
CA LEU A 294 17.80 -4.86 3.34
C LEU A 294 17.80 -3.73 2.29
N LEU A 295 18.03 -2.51 2.75
CA LEU A 295 18.06 -1.29 1.95
C LEU A 295 19.37 -0.54 2.19
N THR A 296 19.85 0.12 1.14
CA THR A 296 20.97 1.08 1.25
C THR A 296 20.46 2.44 1.74
N GLU A 297 21.36 3.33 2.14
CA GLU A 297 20.97 4.72 2.46
C GLU A 297 20.39 5.44 1.23
N GLU A 298 20.89 5.15 0.04
CA GLU A 298 20.33 5.68 -1.22
C GLU A 298 18.90 5.20 -1.48
N ASP A 299 18.57 3.93 -1.17
CA ASP A 299 17.21 3.42 -1.27
C ASP A 299 16.28 4.12 -0.28
N LEU A 300 16.76 4.34 0.96
CA LEU A 300 16.01 5.07 1.98
C LEU A 300 15.78 6.53 1.58
N LEU A 301 16.79 7.21 1.06
CA LEU A 301 16.67 8.58 0.57
C LEU A 301 15.68 8.66 -0.59
N PHE A 302 15.75 7.74 -1.55
CA PHE A 302 14.84 7.64 -2.67
C PHE A 302 13.38 7.45 -2.23
N LEU A 303 13.12 6.52 -1.31
CA LEU A 303 11.77 6.31 -0.78
C LEU A 303 11.25 7.55 -0.06
N ARG A 304 12.05 8.14 0.84
CA ARG A 304 11.65 9.34 1.61
C ARG A 304 11.39 10.53 0.70
N ASP A 305 12.20 10.72 -0.34
CA ASP A 305 12.01 11.78 -1.32
C ASP A 305 10.63 11.66 -1.98
N TYR A 306 10.30 10.50 -2.57
CA TYR A 306 9.01 10.33 -3.24
C TYR A 306 7.81 10.16 -2.29
N MET A 307 8.02 9.79 -1.05
CA MET A 307 6.99 9.85 0.00
C MET A 307 6.62 11.28 0.38
N SER A 308 7.51 12.24 0.19
CA SER A 308 7.29 13.65 0.58
C SER A 308 6.96 14.57 -0.60
N ARG A 309 7.08 14.12 -1.85
CA ARG A 309 6.75 14.92 -3.04
C ARG A 309 5.26 14.98 -3.30
N LEU A 310 4.85 16.12 -3.87
CA LEU A 310 3.54 16.30 -4.50
C LEU A 310 3.59 15.80 -5.95
N PRO A 311 2.46 15.37 -6.54
CA PRO A 311 2.40 15.01 -7.95
C PRO A 311 2.96 16.10 -8.88
N SER A 312 2.65 17.38 -8.64
CA SER A 312 3.16 18.52 -9.41
C SER A 312 4.68 18.73 -9.32
N GLN A 313 5.36 18.12 -8.36
CA GLN A 313 6.81 18.19 -8.18
C GLN A 313 7.56 17.06 -8.91
N SER A 314 6.85 16.23 -9.67
CA SER A 314 7.45 15.13 -10.42
C SER A 314 7.65 15.49 -11.87
N ASP A 315 8.89 15.33 -12.36
CA ASP A 315 9.21 15.50 -13.77
C ASP A 315 8.81 14.26 -14.59
N TYR A 316 9.13 13.07 -14.04
CA TYR A 316 8.86 11.79 -14.67
C TYR A 316 8.47 10.75 -13.59
N PRO A 317 7.19 10.26 -13.64
CA PRO A 317 6.15 10.69 -14.57
C PRO A 317 5.70 12.12 -14.28
N SER A 318 5.37 12.88 -15.35
CA SER A 318 4.75 14.20 -15.22
C SER A 318 3.24 14.04 -15.04
N TYR A 319 2.66 14.82 -14.13
CA TYR A 319 1.22 14.82 -13.86
C TYR A 319 0.64 16.20 -14.13
N ASP A 320 -0.43 16.25 -14.92
CA ASP A 320 -1.22 17.46 -15.10
C ASP A 320 -2.03 17.73 -13.82
N SER A 321 -1.86 18.92 -13.25
CA SER A 321 -2.55 19.33 -12.02
C SER A 321 -4.06 19.43 -12.18
N THR A 322 -4.58 19.49 -13.41
CA THR A 322 -6.01 19.44 -13.70
C THR A 322 -6.59 18.03 -13.62
N GLU A 323 -5.74 17.00 -13.84
CA GLU A 323 -6.12 15.60 -13.76
C GLU A 323 -5.77 14.98 -12.41
N VAL A 324 -4.59 15.32 -11.87
CA VAL A 324 -4.07 14.82 -10.59
C VAL A 324 -3.65 15.99 -9.70
N GLY A 325 -4.52 16.38 -8.79
CA GLY A 325 -4.21 17.45 -7.84
C GLY A 325 -3.20 17.03 -6.76
N ASP A 326 -2.54 18.01 -6.17
CA ASP A 326 -1.53 17.78 -5.11
C ASP A 326 -2.10 17.15 -3.83
N ASN A 327 -3.41 17.26 -3.61
CA ASN A 327 -4.12 16.56 -2.54
C ASN A 327 -4.22 15.03 -2.74
N TYR A 328 -3.73 14.51 -3.87
CA TYR A 328 -3.70 13.07 -4.17
C TYR A 328 -2.56 12.35 -3.46
N VAL A 329 -1.68 13.06 -2.74
CA VAL A 329 -0.58 12.47 -1.97
C VAL A 329 -1.04 11.36 -1.02
N LYS A 330 -0.19 10.34 -0.86
CA LYS A 330 -0.49 9.16 -0.03
C LYS A 330 0.07 9.30 1.38
N PHE A 331 1.17 10.01 1.54
CA PHE A 331 1.77 10.31 2.82
C PHE A 331 1.44 11.77 3.13
N LEU A 332 0.49 11.98 4.05
CA LEU A 332 -0.11 13.28 4.37
C LEU A 332 0.91 14.23 5.04
N TYR A 333 1.95 14.62 4.31
CA TYR A 333 2.88 15.63 4.81
C TYR A 333 2.21 17.00 4.91
N TYR A 334 1.37 17.32 3.93
CA TYR A 334 0.66 18.59 3.87
C TYR A 334 -0.80 18.51 4.37
N GLY A 335 -1.23 17.34 4.83
CA GLY A 335 -2.59 17.15 5.24
C GLY A 335 -3.60 17.52 4.15
N SER A 336 -4.85 17.64 4.50
CA SER A 336 -5.90 18.16 3.60
C SER A 336 -6.00 19.70 3.66
N ALA A 337 -5.03 20.40 4.25
CA ALA A 337 -5.05 21.84 4.33
C ALA A 337 -4.70 22.46 2.96
N PRO A 338 -5.56 23.29 2.38
CA PRO A 338 -5.18 24.14 1.27
C PRO A 338 -4.24 25.24 1.82
N GLY A 339 -2.96 24.95 1.84
CA GLY A 339 -1.95 25.86 2.34
C GLY A 339 -0.58 25.50 1.78
N LYS A 340 0.23 26.51 1.49
CA LYS A 340 1.62 26.29 1.15
C LYS A 340 2.32 25.67 2.36
N PRO A 341 3.20 24.68 2.17
CA PRO A 341 4.11 24.28 3.21
C PRO A 341 4.99 25.46 3.59
N ASP A 342 5.10 25.73 4.88
CA ASP A 342 6.10 26.65 5.43
C ASP A 342 7.50 26.04 5.34
#